data_23f150f5a1d498544db8f8f0302f8293
#
_entry.id   23f150f5a1d498544db8f8f0302f8293
#
_cell.length_a   1.000
_cell.length_b   1.000
_cell.length_c   1.000
_cell.angle_alpha   90.00
_cell.angle_beta   90.00
_cell.angle_gamma   90.00
#
_symmetry.space_group_name_H-M   'P 1'
#
loop_
_entity.id
_entity.type
_entity.pdbx_description
1 polymer ?
#
loop_
_entity_poly.entity_id
_entity_poly.type
_entity_poly.pdbx_seq_one_letter_code
_entity_poly.pdbx_strand_id
1 'polypeptide(L)'
;ERYPRVSCVVTCYSEGEDVRKTIQSLAQQLYPGHIEIIAVIDGAIQNRPTLLAARNARGLLAGQAKRDLVVLPKWQRGGRVSSLNAGLSIATGEIVMALDGDTSFDNDMVRNATRHFDDPGVVGVSGNLRVRNAKKTLVTRLQALEYILSIGAGKTGLSEFNIVNNISGAFGVFRTGFIRNLGGWDAGSAEDLDMTMRIKQYFGRHPG
;
A
#
# COMPACT_ATOMS: atom_id res chain seq x y z
N GLU A 1 -14.50 -14.26 11.26
CA GLU A 1 -13.51 -13.63 10.35
C GLU A 1 -13.23 -12.21 10.88
N ARG A 2 -11.97 -11.88 11.16
CA ARG A 2 -11.57 -10.55 11.63
C ARG A 2 -11.27 -9.67 10.42
N TYR A 3 -11.79 -8.46 10.40
CA TYR A 3 -11.53 -7.48 9.34
C TYR A 3 -10.78 -6.28 9.93
N PRO A 4 -9.43 -6.29 9.97
CA PRO A 4 -8.66 -5.19 10.54
C PRO A 4 -8.91 -3.88 9.80
N ARG A 5 -8.75 -2.75 10.49
CA ARG A 5 -8.76 -1.43 9.84
C ARG A 5 -7.56 -1.29 8.92
N VAL A 6 -7.79 -0.83 7.69
CA VAL A 6 -6.76 -0.69 6.65
C VAL A 6 -6.58 0.77 6.28
N SER A 7 -5.33 1.24 6.22
CA SER A 7 -4.97 2.55 5.68
C SER A 7 -4.32 2.37 4.30
N CYS A 8 -4.99 2.83 3.25
CA CYS A 8 -4.50 2.85 1.89
C CYS A 8 -3.77 4.17 1.63
N VAL A 9 -2.45 4.18 1.68
CA VAL A 9 -1.62 5.34 1.36
C VAL A 9 -1.40 5.39 -0.13
N VAL A 10 -2.03 6.36 -0.79
CA VAL A 10 -2.00 6.57 -2.24
C VAL A 10 -1.06 7.72 -2.55
N THR A 11 0.07 7.43 -3.20
CA THR A 11 1.03 8.47 -3.60
C THR A 11 0.62 9.08 -4.94
N CYS A 12 0.45 10.41 -4.97
CA CYS A 12 -0.04 11.14 -6.13
C CYS A 12 0.92 12.27 -6.50
N TYR A 13 1.28 12.35 -7.79
CA TYR A 13 2.13 13.43 -8.29
C TYR A 13 1.51 14.21 -9.45
N SER A 14 1.14 13.66 -10.56
CA SER A 14 0.59 14.39 -11.71
C SER A 14 -0.56 13.65 -12.41
N GLU A 15 -1.31 12.88 -11.67
CA GLU A 15 -2.42 12.06 -12.18
C GLU A 15 -3.63 12.88 -12.63
N GLY A 16 -3.75 14.13 -12.19
CA GLY A 16 -4.92 14.95 -12.50
C GLY A 16 -6.22 14.27 -12.08
N GLU A 17 -7.19 14.16 -13.00
CA GLU A 17 -8.48 13.51 -12.74
C GLU A 17 -8.40 11.99 -12.54
N ASP A 18 -7.32 11.32 -12.94
CA ASP A 18 -7.20 9.85 -12.79
C ASP A 18 -7.13 9.42 -11.32
N VAL A 19 -6.68 10.30 -10.41
CA VAL A 19 -6.70 10.04 -8.95
C VAL A 19 -8.11 9.72 -8.44
N ARG A 20 -9.16 10.27 -9.08
CA ARG A 20 -10.54 9.97 -8.71
C ARG A 20 -10.91 8.51 -8.96
N LYS A 21 -10.42 7.93 -10.06
CA LYS A 21 -10.65 6.51 -10.39
C LYS A 21 -9.99 5.60 -9.37
N THR A 22 -8.78 5.94 -8.94
CA THR A 22 -8.06 5.24 -7.87
C THR A 22 -8.85 5.30 -6.56
N ILE A 23 -9.25 6.49 -6.12
CA ILE A 23 -10.05 6.67 -4.88
C ILE A 23 -11.39 5.92 -4.99
N GLN A 24 -12.06 5.98 -6.13
CA GLN A 24 -13.32 5.27 -6.36
C GLN A 24 -13.14 3.76 -6.25
N SER A 25 -12.09 3.20 -6.86
CA SER A 25 -11.82 1.75 -6.80
C SER A 25 -11.52 1.26 -5.38
N LEU A 26 -10.91 2.11 -4.54
CA LEU A 26 -10.70 1.82 -3.11
C LEU A 26 -11.98 1.97 -2.28
N ALA A 27 -12.80 2.97 -2.59
CA ALA A 27 -14.08 3.14 -1.93
C ALA A 27 -15.04 1.96 -2.21
N GLN A 28 -14.99 1.40 -3.41
CA GLN A 28 -15.85 0.29 -3.88
C GLN A 28 -15.35 -1.11 -3.48
N GLN A 29 -14.30 -1.22 -2.67
CA GLN A 29 -13.78 -2.51 -2.22
C GLN A 29 -14.83 -3.33 -1.47
N LEU A 30 -14.95 -4.61 -1.83
CA LEU A 30 -15.80 -5.60 -1.15
C LEU A 30 -15.13 -6.08 0.15
N TYR A 31 -14.89 -5.14 1.05
CA TYR A 31 -14.23 -5.36 2.32
C TYR A 31 -15.13 -4.90 3.47
N PRO A 32 -15.53 -5.80 4.38
CA PRO A 32 -16.44 -5.47 5.48
C PRO A 32 -15.82 -4.59 6.56
N GLY A 33 -14.48 -4.55 6.63
CA GLY A 33 -13.74 -3.71 7.56
C GLY A 33 -13.67 -2.24 7.11
N HIS A 34 -13.05 -1.43 7.94
CA HIS A 34 -12.86 0.00 7.70
C HIS A 34 -11.68 0.25 6.77
N ILE A 35 -11.85 1.05 5.72
CA ILE A 35 -10.79 1.52 4.84
C ILE A 35 -10.64 3.03 4.98
N GLU A 36 -9.46 3.46 5.38
CA GLU A 36 -9.00 4.84 5.38
C GLU A 36 -8.15 5.08 4.13
N ILE A 37 -8.60 5.92 3.22
CA ILE A 37 -7.88 6.28 2.00
C ILE A 37 -7.11 7.57 2.28
N ILE A 38 -5.78 7.53 2.19
CA ILE A 38 -4.91 8.68 2.42
C ILE A 38 -4.26 9.05 1.09
N ALA A 39 -4.85 10.02 0.39
CA ALA A 39 -4.30 10.54 -0.86
C ALA A 39 -3.24 11.60 -0.56
N VAL A 40 -1.96 11.25 -0.73
CA VAL A 40 -0.84 12.15 -0.49
C VAL A 40 -0.45 12.83 -1.80
N ILE A 41 -0.68 14.13 -1.90
CA ILE A 41 -0.40 14.91 -3.11
C ILE A 41 1.01 15.50 -3.01
N ASP A 42 1.97 14.88 -3.70
CA ASP A 42 3.36 15.34 -3.70
C ASP A 42 3.55 16.59 -4.55
N GLY A 43 4.16 17.65 -3.99
CA GLY A 43 4.30 18.93 -4.67
C GLY A 43 2.95 19.58 -5.00
N ALA A 44 2.04 19.69 -4.03
CA ALA A 44 0.67 20.14 -4.22
C ALA A 44 0.54 21.53 -4.88
N ILE A 45 1.56 22.41 -4.77
CA ILE A 45 1.60 23.70 -5.45
C ILE A 45 1.63 23.50 -6.97
N GLN A 46 2.47 22.57 -7.45
CA GLN A 46 2.66 22.28 -8.89
C GLN A 46 1.59 21.31 -9.41
N ASN A 47 0.99 20.51 -8.53
CA ASN A 47 -0.02 19.51 -8.85
C ASN A 47 -1.43 19.90 -8.39
N ARG A 48 -1.77 21.16 -8.56
CA ARG A 48 -3.09 21.69 -8.18
C ARG A 48 -4.27 20.94 -8.80
N PRO A 49 -4.23 20.51 -10.07
CA PRO A 49 -5.30 19.69 -10.65
C PRO A 49 -5.53 18.38 -9.90
N THR A 50 -4.46 17.64 -9.58
CA THR A 50 -4.54 16.39 -8.80
C THR A 50 -5.10 16.64 -7.39
N LEU A 51 -4.66 17.73 -6.73
CA LEU A 51 -5.17 18.11 -5.41
C LEU A 51 -6.68 18.39 -5.43
N LEU A 52 -7.15 19.15 -6.43
CA LEU A 52 -8.56 19.48 -6.58
C LEU A 52 -9.39 18.24 -6.90
N ALA A 53 -8.91 17.39 -7.82
CA ALA A 53 -9.55 16.14 -8.16
C ALA A 53 -9.70 15.20 -6.96
N ALA A 54 -8.63 15.06 -6.14
CA ALA A 54 -8.67 14.26 -4.91
C ALA A 54 -9.67 14.84 -3.88
N ARG A 55 -9.71 16.14 -3.69
CA ARG A 55 -10.67 16.80 -2.78
C ARG A 55 -12.11 16.60 -3.24
N ASN A 56 -12.36 16.73 -4.54
CA ASN A 56 -13.70 16.54 -5.12
C ASN A 56 -14.15 15.06 -5.07
N ALA A 57 -13.21 14.12 -4.94
CA ALA A 57 -13.51 12.70 -4.79
C ALA A 57 -14.21 12.34 -3.46
N ARG A 58 -14.25 13.24 -2.48
CA ARG A 58 -15.00 13.02 -1.21
C ARG A 58 -16.46 12.66 -1.45
N GLY A 59 -17.08 13.22 -2.47
CA GLY A 59 -18.45 12.90 -2.84
C GLY A 59 -18.66 11.44 -3.26
N LEU A 60 -17.60 10.75 -3.70
CA LEU A 60 -17.68 9.34 -4.10
C LEU A 60 -17.85 8.39 -2.90
N LEU A 61 -17.53 8.86 -1.69
CA LEU A 61 -17.66 8.09 -0.45
C LEU A 61 -19.00 8.33 0.25
N ALA A 62 -19.83 9.24 -0.27
CA ALA A 62 -21.14 9.54 0.31
C ALA A 62 -22.02 8.27 0.35
N GLY A 63 -22.53 7.95 1.54
CA GLY A 63 -23.34 6.75 1.77
C GLY A 63 -22.54 5.45 1.91
N GLN A 64 -21.22 5.48 1.84
CA GLN A 64 -20.39 4.29 2.07
C GLN A 64 -19.93 4.25 3.53
N ALA A 65 -20.56 3.41 4.33
CA ALA A 65 -20.13 3.18 5.69
C ALA A 65 -18.72 2.60 5.74
N LYS A 66 -17.91 3.02 6.72
CA LYS A 66 -16.54 2.52 6.94
C LYS A 66 -15.56 2.88 5.82
N ARG A 67 -15.77 3.99 5.12
CA ARG A 67 -14.86 4.53 4.12
C ARG A 67 -14.55 5.99 4.43
N ASP A 68 -13.29 6.29 4.71
CA ASP A 68 -12.81 7.65 4.96
C ASP A 68 -11.81 8.08 3.89
N LEU A 69 -11.83 9.35 3.53
CA LEU A 69 -10.84 9.97 2.65
C LEU A 69 -10.15 11.13 3.35
N VAL A 70 -8.83 11.01 3.49
CA VAL A 70 -7.93 12.08 3.91
C VAL A 70 -7.12 12.51 2.70
N VAL A 71 -7.17 13.79 2.34
CA VAL A 71 -6.30 14.37 1.31
C VAL A 71 -5.20 15.14 2.00
N LEU A 72 -3.96 14.65 1.88
CA LEU A 72 -2.77 15.22 2.51
C LEU A 72 -1.92 15.94 1.46
N PRO A 73 -1.98 17.28 1.39
CA PRO A 73 -1.12 18.03 0.48
C PRO A 73 0.28 18.17 1.07
N LYS A 74 1.29 17.71 0.33
CA LYS A 74 2.70 18.08 0.55
C LYS A 74 3.02 19.24 -0.37
N TRP A 75 3.32 20.39 0.21
CA TRP A 75 3.55 21.60 -0.56
C TRP A 75 4.80 21.53 -1.43
N GLN A 76 5.85 20.88 -0.93
CA GLN A 76 7.09 20.63 -1.66
C GLN A 76 7.14 19.19 -2.17
N ARG A 77 7.71 19.02 -3.36
CA ARG A 77 7.96 17.69 -3.93
C ARG A 77 9.05 16.98 -3.12
N GLY A 78 8.78 15.75 -2.71
CA GLY A 78 9.72 14.92 -1.95
C GLY A 78 9.85 13.50 -2.49
N GLY A 79 9.10 13.17 -3.54
CA GLY A 79 9.08 11.84 -4.16
C GLY A 79 8.20 10.83 -3.43
N ARG A 80 8.16 9.61 -3.99
CA ARG A 80 7.28 8.52 -3.55
C ARG A 80 7.53 8.13 -2.10
N VAL A 81 8.77 7.85 -1.71
CA VAL A 81 9.13 7.45 -0.34
C VAL A 81 8.73 8.51 0.69
N SER A 82 9.02 9.77 0.42
CA SER A 82 8.60 10.87 1.29
C SER A 82 7.08 10.96 1.43
N SER A 83 6.35 10.66 0.35
CA SER A 83 4.87 10.66 0.35
C SER A 83 4.31 9.44 1.11
N LEU A 84 4.90 8.25 0.95
CA LEU A 84 4.56 7.08 1.73
C LEU A 84 4.76 7.30 3.23
N ASN A 85 5.89 7.88 3.63
CA ASN A 85 6.17 8.18 5.04
C ASN A 85 5.24 9.25 5.60
N ALA A 86 4.89 10.27 4.81
CA ALA A 86 3.90 11.27 5.22
C ALA A 86 2.52 10.62 5.44
N GLY A 87 2.09 9.72 4.57
CA GLY A 87 0.85 8.96 4.75
C GLY A 87 0.92 8.01 5.96
N LEU A 88 2.04 7.31 6.15
CA LEU A 88 2.26 6.42 7.29
C LEU A 88 2.16 7.15 8.63
N SER A 89 2.65 8.39 8.70
CA SER A 89 2.65 9.17 9.95
C SER A 89 1.24 9.44 10.48
N ILE A 90 0.25 9.54 9.60
CA ILE A 90 -1.16 9.79 9.95
C ILE A 90 -2.06 8.55 9.81
N ALA A 91 -1.55 7.45 9.29
CA ALA A 91 -2.32 6.20 9.12
C ALA A 91 -2.81 5.67 10.47
N THR A 92 -4.09 5.30 10.55
CA THR A 92 -4.72 4.78 11.78
C THR A 92 -5.05 3.28 11.70
N GLY A 93 -4.89 2.67 10.51
CA GLY A 93 -5.16 1.26 10.29
C GLY A 93 -4.11 0.34 10.92
N GLU A 94 -4.54 -0.87 11.28
CA GLU A 94 -3.64 -1.95 11.72
C GLU A 94 -2.74 -2.43 10.56
N ILE A 95 -3.26 -2.34 9.35
CA ILE A 95 -2.58 -2.68 8.10
C ILE A 95 -2.44 -1.41 7.27
N VAL A 96 -1.27 -1.21 6.68
CA VAL A 96 -1.00 -0.13 5.72
C VAL A 96 -0.71 -0.71 4.35
N MET A 97 -1.28 -0.11 3.31
CA MET A 97 -1.05 -0.45 1.91
C MET A 97 -0.38 0.74 1.21
N ALA A 98 0.74 0.49 0.50
CA ALA A 98 1.41 1.46 -0.34
C ALA A 98 0.91 1.32 -1.78
N LEU A 99 0.29 2.36 -2.32
CA LEU A 99 -0.43 2.35 -3.60
C LEU A 99 -0.07 3.56 -4.46
N ASP A 100 -0.16 3.40 -5.78
CA ASP A 100 0.06 4.49 -6.73
C ASP A 100 -1.25 5.15 -7.16
N GLY A 101 -1.20 6.47 -7.42
CA GLY A 101 -2.37 7.32 -7.65
C GLY A 101 -3.03 7.20 -9.02
N ASP A 102 -2.44 6.45 -9.94
CA ASP A 102 -2.92 6.21 -11.31
C ASP A 102 -3.46 4.79 -11.53
N THR A 103 -3.60 4.02 -10.46
CA THR A 103 -3.97 2.60 -10.51
C THR A 103 -5.41 2.38 -10.07
N SER A 104 -6.13 1.51 -10.78
CA SER A 104 -7.44 0.99 -10.36
C SER A 104 -7.29 -0.43 -9.84
N PHE A 105 -7.96 -0.72 -8.73
CA PHE A 105 -7.84 -1.99 -8.03
C PHE A 105 -9.09 -2.86 -8.24
N ASP A 106 -8.89 -4.18 -8.24
CA ASP A 106 -10.00 -5.13 -8.22
C ASP A 106 -10.78 -5.00 -6.90
N ASN A 107 -12.10 -5.21 -6.93
CA ASN A 107 -12.98 -4.94 -5.81
C ASN A 107 -12.72 -5.81 -4.57
N ASP A 108 -12.02 -6.91 -4.69
CA ASP A 108 -11.66 -7.84 -3.62
C ASP A 108 -10.18 -7.75 -3.18
N MET A 109 -9.43 -6.79 -3.74
CA MET A 109 -8.00 -6.63 -3.49
C MET A 109 -7.68 -6.48 -1.99
N VAL A 110 -8.38 -5.59 -1.27
CA VAL A 110 -8.14 -5.38 0.16
C VAL A 110 -8.44 -6.64 0.96
N ARG A 111 -9.53 -7.34 0.65
CA ARG A 111 -9.90 -8.59 1.32
C ARG A 111 -8.85 -9.67 1.09
N ASN A 112 -8.40 -9.84 -0.15
CA ASN A 112 -7.40 -10.84 -0.51
C ASN A 112 -6.04 -10.56 0.14
N ALA A 113 -5.63 -9.29 0.22
CA ALA A 113 -4.38 -8.92 0.86
C ALA A 113 -4.42 -9.09 2.38
N THR A 114 -5.53 -8.72 3.02
CA THR A 114 -5.63 -8.73 4.50
C THR A 114 -5.77 -10.12 5.10
N ARG A 115 -6.33 -11.11 4.38
CA ARG A 115 -6.50 -12.48 4.89
C ARG A 115 -5.19 -13.14 5.33
N HIS A 116 -4.06 -12.73 4.73
CA HIS A 116 -2.75 -13.28 5.08
C HIS A 116 -2.28 -12.85 6.48
N PHE A 117 -2.83 -11.75 7.00
CA PHE A 117 -2.50 -11.23 8.33
C PHE A 117 -3.30 -11.88 9.46
N ASP A 118 -4.13 -12.88 9.18
CA ASP A 118 -4.70 -13.76 10.21
C ASP A 118 -3.59 -14.58 10.89
N ASP A 119 -2.50 -14.85 10.17
CA ASP A 119 -1.26 -15.37 10.74
C ASP A 119 -0.46 -14.24 11.41
N PRO A 120 -0.23 -14.29 12.73
CA PRO A 120 0.55 -13.27 13.45
C PRO A 120 2.00 -13.18 12.97
N GLY A 121 2.56 -14.24 12.39
CA GLY A 121 3.91 -14.28 11.83
C GLY A 121 4.04 -13.49 10.53
N VAL A 122 2.95 -13.20 9.82
CA VAL A 122 2.99 -12.42 8.59
C VAL A 122 3.09 -10.93 8.91
N VAL A 123 4.16 -10.28 8.50
CA VAL A 123 4.40 -8.84 8.70
C VAL A 123 4.20 -8.02 7.43
N GLY A 124 4.28 -8.66 6.26
CA GLY A 124 4.08 -7.98 4.97
C GLY A 124 3.71 -8.95 3.87
N VAL A 125 3.01 -8.42 2.87
CA VAL A 125 2.58 -9.11 1.65
C VAL A 125 2.88 -8.20 0.48
N SER A 126 3.48 -8.75 -0.57
CA SER A 126 3.64 -8.05 -1.85
C SER A 126 2.71 -8.67 -2.87
N GLY A 127 2.04 -7.85 -3.65
CA GLY A 127 1.13 -8.29 -4.69
C GLY A 127 1.50 -7.76 -6.05
N ASN A 128 1.13 -8.49 -7.10
CA ASN A 128 1.27 -8.04 -8.48
C ASN A 128 -0.03 -7.35 -8.89
N LEU A 129 0.03 -6.04 -9.14
CA LEU A 129 -1.13 -5.29 -9.62
C LEU A 129 -1.38 -5.59 -11.11
N ARG A 130 -2.61 -6.00 -11.45
CA ARG A 130 -3.07 -5.98 -12.84
C ARG A 130 -3.40 -4.53 -13.20
N VAL A 131 -2.58 -3.93 -14.06
CA VAL A 131 -2.91 -2.65 -14.67
C VAL A 131 -4.08 -2.85 -15.63
N ARG A 132 -5.24 -2.30 -15.34
CA ARG A 132 -6.47 -2.45 -16.12
C ARG A 132 -6.52 -1.57 -17.37
N ASN A 133 -5.56 -0.69 -17.59
CA ASN A 133 -5.52 0.27 -18.71
C ASN A 133 -4.28 0.09 -19.60
N ALA A 134 -4.10 -1.10 -20.18
CA ALA A 134 -3.29 -1.20 -21.39
C ALA A 134 -4.22 -1.02 -22.60
N LYS A 135 -4.40 0.21 -23.05
CA LYS A 135 -4.83 0.43 -24.44
C LYS A 135 -3.73 -0.14 -25.33
N LYS A 136 -4.06 -1.28 -25.98
CA LYS A 136 -3.31 -1.97 -27.05
C LYS A 136 -1.96 -2.56 -26.64
N THR A 137 -1.96 -3.81 -26.48
CA THR A 137 -1.08 -4.89 -26.95
C THR A 137 -0.83 -5.94 -25.88
N LEU A 138 -1.13 -7.18 -26.25
CA LEU A 138 -0.73 -8.44 -25.64
C LEU A 138 -0.98 -8.57 -24.12
N VAL A 139 -2.11 -9.18 -23.84
CA VAL A 139 -2.45 -9.78 -22.55
C VAL A 139 -1.37 -10.78 -22.17
N THR A 140 -0.39 -10.37 -21.40
CA THR A 140 0.37 -11.30 -20.59
C THR A 140 -0.50 -11.58 -19.37
N ARG A 141 -1.12 -12.75 -19.35
CA ARG A 141 -1.66 -13.36 -18.13
C ARG A 141 -0.45 -13.64 -17.24
N LEU A 142 -0.03 -12.68 -16.46
CA LEU A 142 0.85 -12.91 -15.33
C LEU A 142 -0.05 -13.41 -14.19
N GLN A 143 0.09 -14.68 -13.89
CA GLN A 143 -0.47 -15.28 -12.68
C GLN A 143 0.01 -14.44 -11.50
N ALA A 144 -0.93 -14.02 -10.64
CA ALA A 144 -0.63 -13.38 -9.38
C ALA A 144 0.20 -14.36 -8.53
N LEU A 145 1.51 -14.20 -8.53
CA LEU A 145 2.35 -14.79 -7.50
C LEU A 145 2.22 -13.90 -6.28
N GLU A 146 1.41 -14.33 -5.33
CA GLU A 146 1.33 -13.72 -4.01
C GLU A 146 2.59 -14.13 -3.24
N TYR A 147 3.45 -13.18 -2.99
CA TYR A 147 4.62 -13.39 -2.14
C TYR A 147 4.29 -12.99 -0.71
N ILE A 148 4.31 -13.96 0.17
CA ILE A 148 4.07 -13.78 1.59
C ILE A 148 5.43 -13.66 2.27
N LEU A 149 5.68 -12.51 2.89
CA LEU A 149 6.77 -12.34 3.86
C LEU A 149 6.26 -12.85 5.20
N SER A 150 6.32 -14.17 5.40
CA SER A 150 6.01 -14.78 6.68
C SER A 150 7.29 -14.92 7.50
N ILE A 151 7.19 -14.58 8.78
CA ILE A 151 8.22 -14.83 9.76
C ILE A 151 7.66 -15.81 10.73
N GLY A 152 8.09 -17.05 10.59
CA GLY A 152 7.81 -18.08 11.56
C GLY A 152 8.61 -17.84 12.84
N ALA A 153 7.99 -17.28 13.87
CA ALA A 153 8.45 -17.46 15.22
C ALA A 153 8.04 -18.86 15.68
N GLY A 154 8.80 -19.88 15.34
CA GLY A 154 8.45 -21.24 15.72
C GLY A 154 9.58 -22.23 15.48
N LYS A 155 10.31 -22.54 16.54
CA LYS A 155 11.04 -23.80 16.80
C LYS A 155 11.55 -24.55 15.56
N THR A 156 12.80 -24.36 15.29
CA THR A 156 13.76 -25.11 14.48
C THR A 156 14.36 -24.27 13.36
N GLY A 157 15.58 -24.02 13.54
CA GLY A 157 16.63 -23.41 12.77
C GLY A 157 16.40 -23.20 11.28
N LEU A 158 16.79 -22.02 10.83
CA LEU A 158 17.42 -21.70 9.53
C LEU A 158 16.82 -22.34 8.25
N SER A 159 15.54 -22.53 8.15
CA SER A 159 14.97 -22.97 6.88
C SER A 159 13.80 -22.09 6.47
N GLU A 160 13.99 -21.53 5.30
CA GLU A 160 12.98 -20.95 4.41
C GLU A 160 12.54 -19.50 4.69
N PHE A 161 13.49 -18.59 4.58
CA PHE A 161 13.18 -17.24 4.10
C PHE A 161 12.85 -17.34 2.61
N ASN A 162 11.59 -17.55 2.27
CA ASN A 162 11.14 -17.32 0.89
C ASN A 162 11.13 -15.82 0.62
N ILE A 163 12.33 -15.26 0.45
CA ILE A 163 12.49 -13.89 0.02
C ILE A 163 12.62 -13.92 -1.47
N VAL A 164 11.55 -13.57 -2.11
CA VAL A 164 11.59 -13.35 -3.54
C VAL A 164 12.29 -12.05 -3.86
N ASN A 165 13.25 -12.16 -4.74
CA ASN A 165 14.17 -11.12 -5.17
C ASN A 165 13.52 -10.09 -6.11
N ASN A 166 12.28 -9.73 -5.96
CA ASN A 166 11.74 -8.54 -6.66
C ASN A 166 10.33 -8.23 -6.16
N ILE A 167 10.23 -7.41 -5.14
CA ILE A 167 8.97 -6.75 -4.80
C ILE A 167 8.80 -5.67 -5.87
N SER A 168 7.88 -5.88 -6.82
CA SER A 168 7.53 -4.85 -7.79
C SER A 168 7.05 -3.60 -7.06
N GLY A 169 7.70 -2.46 -7.28
CA GLY A 169 7.54 -1.19 -6.55
C GLY A 169 6.15 -0.55 -6.48
N ALA A 170 5.12 -1.24 -6.96
CA ALA A 170 3.79 -0.66 -7.08
C ALA A 170 2.82 -1.05 -5.95
N PHE A 171 3.08 -2.12 -5.19
CA PHE A 171 2.10 -2.62 -4.20
C PHE A 171 2.76 -3.37 -3.05
N GLY A 172 2.70 -2.79 -1.87
CA GLY A 172 3.14 -3.42 -0.63
C GLY A 172 2.10 -3.27 0.47
N VAL A 173 1.88 -4.33 1.24
CA VAL A 173 0.94 -4.37 2.37
C VAL A 173 1.69 -4.82 3.61
N PHE A 174 1.56 -4.10 4.71
CA PHE A 174 2.35 -4.33 5.91
C PHE A 174 1.54 -4.11 7.18
N ARG A 175 1.95 -4.76 8.28
CA ARG A 175 1.50 -4.34 9.61
C ARG A 175 2.03 -2.94 9.90
N THR A 176 1.15 -2.01 10.17
CA THR A 176 1.49 -0.60 10.40
C THR A 176 2.50 -0.42 11.53
N GLY A 177 2.32 -1.14 12.64
CA GLY A 177 3.26 -1.09 13.77
C GLY A 177 4.65 -1.60 13.39
N PHE A 178 4.73 -2.65 12.57
CA PHE A 178 6.00 -3.19 12.11
C PHE A 178 6.77 -2.19 11.24
N ILE A 179 6.11 -1.60 10.22
CA ILE A 179 6.75 -0.58 9.37
C ILE A 179 7.19 0.65 10.17
N ARG A 180 6.40 1.09 11.14
CA ARG A 180 6.80 2.18 12.03
C ARG A 180 8.04 1.86 12.85
N ASN A 181 8.13 0.63 13.40
CA ASN A 181 9.30 0.18 14.15
C ASN A 181 10.56 0.09 13.28
N LEU A 182 10.41 -0.19 11.98
CA LEU A 182 11.51 -0.12 11.02
C LEU A 182 11.92 1.32 10.64
N GLY A 183 11.17 2.35 11.07
CA GLY A 183 11.40 3.74 10.72
C GLY A 183 10.79 4.17 9.39
N GLY A 184 9.81 3.41 8.85
CA GLY A 184 9.15 3.69 7.58
C GLY A 184 9.93 3.21 6.34
N TRP A 185 9.61 3.77 5.18
CA TRP A 185 10.34 3.54 3.92
C TRP A 185 11.60 4.39 3.86
N ASP A 186 12.67 3.87 3.25
CA ASP A 186 13.94 4.60 3.07
C ASP A 186 14.16 4.98 1.60
N ALA A 187 14.83 6.10 1.36
CA ALA A 187 15.07 6.70 0.05
C ALA A 187 16.25 6.07 -0.72
N GLY A 188 16.70 4.87 -0.35
CA GLY A 188 17.73 4.13 -1.07
C GLY A 188 17.32 3.84 -2.52
N SER A 189 18.29 3.57 -3.40
CA SER A 189 18.11 3.40 -4.84
C SER A 189 17.24 2.22 -5.28
N ALA A 190 16.72 1.43 -4.32
CA ALA A 190 15.82 0.31 -4.54
C ALA A 190 14.92 0.15 -3.30
N GLU A 191 13.92 1.02 -3.15
CA GLU A 191 13.04 1.08 -1.95
C GLU A 191 12.46 -0.29 -1.55
N ASP A 192 12.19 -1.14 -2.54
CA ASP A 192 11.62 -2.47 -2.33
C ASP A 192 12.67 -3.48 -1.86
N LEU A 193 13.87 -3.42 -2.42
CA LEU A 193 14.99 -4.27 -2.03
C LEU A 193 15.50 -3.86 -0.63
N ASP A 194 15.58 -2.56 -0.37
CA ASP A 194 15.99 -2.01 0.92
C ASP A 194 15.03 -2.44 2.03
N MET A 195 13.73 -2.33 1.81
CA MET A 195 12.72 -2.80 2.77
C MET A 195 12.90 -4.29 3.08
N THR A 196 13.10 -5.12 2.06
CA THR A 196 13.34 -6.56 2.22
C THR A 196 14.62 -6.83 3.04
N MET A 197 15.70 -6.11 2.76
CA MET A 197 16.98 -6.25 3.50
C MET A 197 16.86 -5.80 4.95
N ARG A 198 16.15 -4.71 5.22
CA ARG A 198 15.91 -4.20 6.59
C ARG A 198 15.05 -5.14 7.40
N ILE A 199 14.04 -5.75 6.79
CA ILE A 199 13.26 -6.82 7.40
C ILE A 199 14.18 -7.98 7.81
N LYS A 200 15.06 -8.45 6.89
CA LYS A 200 16.04 -9.49 7.19
C LYS A 200 16.97 -9.13 8.34
N GLN A 201 17.50 -7.91 8.34
CA GLN A 201 18.42 -7.44 9.40
C GLN A 201 17.72 -7.33 10.75
N TYR A 202 16.46 -6.88 10.78
CA TYR A 202 15.70 -6.81 12.02
C TYR A 202 15.57 -8.16 12.68
N PHE A 203 15.20 -9.20 11.92
CA PHE A 203 15.05 -10.54 12.47
C PHE A 203 16.39 -11.26 12.72
N GLY A 204 17.42 -10.96 11.94
CA GLY A 204 18.78 -11.43 12.25
C GLY A 204 19.31 -10.90 13.58
N ARG A 205 18.81 -9.75 14.04
CA ARG A 205 19.20 -9.14 15.34
C ARG A 205 18.26 -9.51 16.50
N HIS A 206 17.07 -9.99 16.19
CA HIS A 206 16.05 -10.37 17.18
C HIS A 206 15.55 -11.79 16.87
N PRO A 207 16.40 -12.82 17.00
CA PRO A 207 15.95 -14.21 16.90
C PRO A 207 14.99 -14.45 18.06
N GLY A 208 13.71 -14.79 17.74
CA GLY A 208 12.65 -15.08 18.70
C GLY A 208 12.87 -16.35 19.50
#